data_cf0750d5e761e9a66548c406896cf998
#
_entry.id   cf0750d5e761e9a66548c406896cf998
#
_cell.length_a   1.000
_cell.length_b   1.000
_cell.length_c   1.000
_cell.angle_alpha   90.00
_cell.angle_beta   90.00
_cell.angle_gamma   90.00
#
_symmetry.space_group_name_H-M   'P 1'
#
loop_
_entity.id
_entity.type
_entity.pdbx_description
1 polymer ?
#
loop_
_entity_poly.entity_id
_entity_poly.type
_entity_poly.pdbx_seq_one_letter_code
_entity_poly.pdbx_strand_id
1 'polypeptide(L)'
;MRINWFALLLSGVMSVSVLTAQTKKNALPPVTAAKQSATPFALFRLPYATDALAPVISQQTVELHYGKHVVGYHKKLNQLVLDQGIKERDLVHLVRGSEGALFDNAGQLMNHWLYFLQFRPYEAGRIDEPQGELRAALLRSFGTLESFRAAFEKAGGEIFGSGWLWLVTDEAGELSVVKTSNADSPVTRGLIPLLAIDIWEHAYYLDYANRRAEHLHALWQIIDWKVAERRYAARTTGVLL
;
A
#
# COMPACT_ATOMS: atom_id res chain seq x y z
N MET A 1 8.32 -96.46 -24.51
CA MET A 1 9.16 -95.90 -23.48
C MET A 1 8.67 -94.51 -23.20
N ARG A 2 7.92 -94.33 -22.11
CA ARG A 2 7.26 -93.04 -21.75
C ARG A 2 8.06 -92.40 -20.69
N ILE A 3 8.50 -91.10 -20.92
CA ILE A 3 9.17 -90.27 -19.92
C ILE A 3 8.25 -89.12 -19.62
N ASN A 4 7.75 -89.11 -18.36
CA ASN A 4 6.97 -88.06 -17.76
C ASN A 4 7.93 -86.98 -17.22
N TRP A 5 7.64 -85.70 -17.63
CA TRP A 5 8.25 -84.56 -17.01
C TRP A 5 7.18 -83.80 -16.23
N PHE A 6 7.32 -83.77 -14.91
CA PHE A 6 6.54 -82.91 -14.03
C PHE A 6 7.10 -81.48 -14.11
N ALA A 7 6.27 -80.56 -14.50
CA ALA A 7 6.59 -79.16 -14.42
C ALA A 7 6.07 -78.57 -13.10
N LEU A 8 7.03 -78.08 -12.29
CA LEU A 8 6.74 -77.31 -11.07
C LEU A 8 6.40 -75.86 -11.48
N LEU A 9 5.18 -75.45 -11.20
CA LEU A 9 4.76 -74.06 -11.28
C LEU A 9 5.10 -73.33 -9.94
N LEU A 10 6.12 -72.48 -9.94
CA LEU A 10 6.38 -71.53 -8.87
C LEU A 10 5.52 -70.28 -9.13
N SER A 11 4.49 -70.08 -8.34
CA SER A 11 3.71 -68.83 -8.29
C SER A 11 4.49 -67.78 -7.49
N GLY A 12 5.18 -66.90 -8.19
CA GLY A 12 5.79 -65.71 -7.60
C GLY A 12 4.72 -64.63 -7.39
N VAL A 13 4.35 -64.37 -6.15
CA VAL A 13 3.51 -63.24 -5.78
C VAL A 13 4.40 -61.98 -5.78
N MET A 14 4.26 -61.18 -6.82
CA MET A 14 4.82 -59.80 -6.84
C MET A 14 3.99 -58.91 -5.94
N SER A 15 4.50 -58.57 -4.77
CA SER A 15 3.96 -57.52 -3.92
C SER A 15 4.27 -56.17 -4.56
N VAL A 16 3.27 -55.51 -5.14
CA VAL A 16 3.37 -54.15 -5.59
C VAL A 16 3.27 -53.22 -4.38
N SER A 17 4.39 -52.72 -3.91
CA SER A 17 4.42 -51.67 -2.89
C SER A 17 3.97 -50.36 -3.51
N VAL A 18 2.73 -49.94 -3.25
CA VAL A 18 2.24 -48.60 -3.61
C VAL A 18 2.89 -47.60 -2.68
N LEU A 19 3.88 -46.89 -3.21
CA LEU A 19 4.51 -45.78 -2.53
C LEU A 19 3.51 -44.58 -2.56
N THR A 20 2.71 -44.42 -1.52
CA THR A 20 1.90 -43.22 -1.34
C THR A 20 2.82 -42.05 -1.01
N ALA A 21 3.07 -41.21 -2.01
CA ALA A 21 3.70 -39.91 -1.80
C ALA A 21 2.77 -39.04 -0.93
N GLN A 22 3.07 -38.95 0.36
CA GLN A 22 2.47 -37.97 1.25
C GLN A 22 2.96 -36.57 0.80
N THR A 23 2.14 -35.85 0.07
CA THR A 23 2.30 -34.41 -0.12
C THR A 23 2.17 -33.76 1.24
N LYS A 24 3.31 -33.41 1.85
CA LYS A 24 3.35 -32.48 2.98
C LYS A 24 2.72 -31.18 2.47
N LYS A 25 1.46 -30.93 2.81
CA LYS A 25 0.89 -29.58 2.78
C LYS A 25 1.77 -28.74 3.69
N ASN A 26 2.55 -27.83 3.10
CA ASN A 26 3.18 -26.73 3.85
C ASN A 26 2.06 -25.86 4.43
N ALA A 27 1.56 -26.29 5.59
CA ALA A 27 0.77 -25.41 6.42
C ALA A 27 1.71 -24.29 6.87
N LEU A 28 1.41 -23.06 6.50
CA LEU A 28 2.03 -21.89 7.08
C LEU A 28 1.97 -22.04 8.60
N PRO A 29 3.06 -21.77 9.33
CA PRO A 29 3.04 -21.86 10.78
C PRO A 29 1.90 -20.98 11.31
N PRO A 30 1.20 -21.39 12.37
CA PRO A 30 0.15 -20.57 12.96
C PRO A 30 0.75 -19.21 13.26
N VAL A 31 0.05 -18.14 12.83
CA VAL A 31 0.39 -16.78 13.20
C VAL A 31 0.28 -16.73 14.72
N THR A 32 1.39 -16.98 15.40
CA THR A 32 1.49 -16.74 16.84
C THR A 32 1.15 -15.27 17.01
N ALA A 33 0.14 -14.99 17.83
CA ALA A 33 -0.26 -13.66 18.21
C ALA A 33 1.02 -12.87 18.50
N ALA A 34 1.35 -11.91 17.62
CA ALA A 34 2.53 -11.10 17.78
C ALA A 34 2.42 -10.51 19.18
N LYS A 35 3.43 -10.74 20.03
CA LYS A 35 3.58 -10.00 21.29
C LYS A 35 3.27 -8.56 20.95
N GLN A 36 2.27 -7.95 21.60
CA GLN A 36 1.90 -6.57 21.42
C GLN A 36 3.20 -5.77 21.37
N SER A 37 3.48 -5.14 20.24
CA SER A 37 4.67 -4.33 20.03
C SER A 37 4.75 -3.36 21.20
N ALA A 38 5.88 -3.31 21.90
CA ALA A 38 6.13 -2.38 22.99
C ALA A 38 6.11 -0.90 22.50
N THR A 39 5.96 -0.69 21.20
CA THR A 39 5.91 0.61 20.55
C THR A 39 4.48 1.14 20.49
N PRO A 40 4.24 2.43 20.80
CA PRO A 40 2.91 3.06 20.77
C PRO A 40 2.18 2.92 19.44
N PHE A 41 2.89 3.06 18.34
CA PHE A 41 2.38 2.89 16.98
C PHE A 41 3.11 1.74 16.29
N ALA A 42 2.37 0.82 15.68
CA ALA A 42 2.95 -0.26 14.89
C ALA A 42 3.43 0.26 13.51
N LEU A 43 4.48 -0.34 12.98
CA LEU A 43 4.84 -0.14 11.58
C LEU A 43 3.88 -0.98 10.72
N PHE A 44 3.25 -0.35 9.72
CA PHE A 44 2.45 -1.09 8.74
C PHE A 44 3.35 -2.00 7.88
N ARG A 45 2.74 -3.05 7.31
CA ARG A 45 3.44 -3.95 6.40
C ARG A 45 3.02 -3.68 4.97
N LEU A 46 3.97 -3.72 4.05
CA LEU A 46 3.64 -3.69 2.63
C LEU A 46 2.81 -4.94 2.27
N PRO A 47 1.69 -4.79 1.52
CA PRO A 47 0.88 -5.93 1.09
C PRO A 47 1.47 -6.66 -0.13
N TYR A 48 2.65 -6.26 -0.59
CA TYR A 48 3.37 -6.78 -1.76
C TYR A 48 4.89 -6.83 -1.49
N ALA A 49 5.62 -7.57 -2.32
CA ALA A 49 7.08 -7.62 -2.27
C ALA A 49 7.70 -6.29 -2.75
N THR A 50 8.92 -5.99 -2.31
CA THR A 50 9.56 -4.70 -2.61
C THR A 50 9.83 -4.46 -4.10
N ASP A 51 9.92 -5.52 -4.91
CA ASP A 51 10.09 -5.49 -6.36
C ASP A 51 8.77 -5.48 -7.15
N ALA A 52 7.64 -5.66 -6.48
CA ALA A 52 6.34 -5.87 -7.13
C ALA A 52 5.79 -4.66 -7.87
N LEU A 53 6.29 -3.46 -7.59
CA LEU A 53 5.87 -2.23 -8.25
C LEU A 53 6.70 -1.88 -9.49
N ALA A 54 7.80 -2.62 -9.74
CA ALA A 54 8.64 -2.40 -10.93
C ALA A 54 7.86 -2.74 -12.22
N PRO A 55 8.07 -1.97 -13.31
CA PRO A 55 9.07 -0.92 -13.49
C PRO A 55 8.62 0.49 -13.04
N VAL A 56 7.41 0.66 -12.51
CA VAL A 56 6.84 1.97 -12.14
C VAL A 56 7.58 2.60 -10.96
N ILE A 57 7.83 1.81 -9.91
CA ILE A 57 8.71 2.16 -8.80
C ILE A 57 9.69 1.01 -8.63
N SER A 58 10.99 1.28 -8.73
CA SER A 58 12.00 0.24 -8.62
C SER A 58 12.06 -0.36 -7.20
N GLN A 59 12.56 -1.59 -7.12
CA GLN A 59 12.84 -2.25 -5.84
C GLN A 59 13.72 -1.36 -4.95
N GLN A 60 14.77 -0.78 -5.50
CA GLN A 60 15.68 0.10 -4.76
C GLN A 60 14.95 1.30 -4.14
N THR A 61 14.06 1.94 -4.91
CA THR A 61 13.25 3.05 -4.42
C THR A 61 12.34 2.58 -3.28
N VAL A 62 11.62 1.46 -3.43
CA VAL A 62 10.76 0.92 -2.37
C VAL A 62 11.57 0.59 -1.11
N GLU A 63 12.73 -0.06 -1.22
CA GLU A 63 13.58 -0.44 -0.09
C GLU A 63 14.13 0.77 0.68
N LEU A 64 14.52 1.84 -0.03
CA LEU A 64 14.97 3.07 0.60
C LEU A 64 13.80 3.86 1.19
N HIS A 65 12.73 4.02 0.42
CA HIS A 65 11.57 4.81 0.82
C HIS A 65 10.86 4.18 2.04
N TYR A 66 10.46 2.91 1.95
CA TYR A 66 9.84 2.22 3.08
C TYR A 66 10.88 1.86 4.17
N GLY A 67 11.99 1.23 3.79
CA GLY A 67 12.94 0.66 4.75
C GLY A 67 13.81 1.70 5.48
N LYS A 68 13.93 2.93 4.97
CA LYS A 68 14.70 4.01 5.61
C LYS A 68 13.81 5.18 6.02
N HIS A 69 13.11 5.83 5.09
CA HIS A 69 12.29 7.00 5.41
C HIS A 69 11.12 6.64 6.33
N VAL A 70 10.25 5.69 5.95
CA VAL A 70 9.09 5.30 6.77
C VAL A 70 9.52 4.73 8.12
N VAL A 71 10.51 3.86 8.13
CA VAL A 71 11.06 3.29 9.39
C VAL A 71 11.66 4.40 10.25
N GLY A 72 12.28 5.41 9.65
CA GLY A 72 12.81 6.59 10.36
C GLY A 72 11.71 7.37 11.07
N TYR A 73 10.64 7.74 10.33
CA TYR A 73 9.48 8.45 10.89
C TYR A 73 8.80 7.63 11.99
N HIS A 74 8.59 6.35 11.77
CA HIS A 74 8.01 5.44 12.75
C HIS A 74 8.82 5.40 14.06
N LYS A 75 10.15 5.23 13.98
CA LYS A 75 11.02 5.21 15.17
C LYS A 75 10.98 6.55 15.91
N LYS A 76 11.10 7.66 15.17
CA LYS A 76 11.12 9.00 15.77
C LYS A 76 9.78 9.34 16.41
N LEU A 77 8.66 9.01 15.76
CA LEU A 77 7.31 9.19 16.32
C LEU A 77 7.17 8.44 17.65
N ASN A 78 7.49 7.14 17.66
CA ASN A 78 7.37 6.33 18.87
C ASN A 78 8.24 6.85 20.01
N GLN A 79 9.46 7.32 19.72
CA GLN A 79 10.32 7.95 20.71
C GLN A 79 9.69 9.21 21.29
N LEU A 80 9.19 10.12 20.42
CA LEU A 80 8.53 11.36 20.87
C LEU A 80 7.29 11.10 21.73
N VAL A 81 6.48 10.13 21.35
CA VAL A 81 5.27 9.73 22.08
C VAL A 81 5.63 9.21 23.49
N LEU A 82 6.68 8.41 23.61
CA LEU A 82 7.18 7.92 24.90
C LEU A 82 7.77 9.03 25.75
N ASP A 83 8.65 9.85 25.18
CA ASP A 83 9.35 10.94 25.89
C ASP A 83 8.37 11.99 26.43
N GLN A 84 7.29 12.27 25.69
CA GLN A 84 6.27 13.25 26.09
C GLN A 84 5.11 12.61 26.87
N GLY A 85 5.12 11.31 27.12
CA GLY A 85 4.10 10.60 27.88
C GLY A 85 2.71 10.61 27.22
N ILE A 86 2.66 10.73 25.89
CA ILE A 86 1.41 10.82 25.12
C ILE A 86 0.67 9.48 25.17
N LYS A 87 -0.65 9.54 25.46
CA LYS A 87 -1.52 8.37 25.59
C LYS A 87 -2.35 8.08 24.34
N GLU A 88 -2.42 9.05 23.40
CA GLU A 88 -3.14 8.85 22.13
C GLU A 88 -2.52 7.68 21.34
N ARG A 89 -3.40 6.85 20.78
CA ARG A 89 -3.03 5.66 19.97
C ARG A 89 -3.71 5.65 18.60
N ASP A 90 -4.60 6.60 18.35
CA ASP A 90 -5.15 6.84 17.02
C ASP A 90 -4.21 7.81 16.28
N LEU A 91 -3.64 7.34 15.15
CA LEU A 91 -2.67 8.12 14.39
C LEU A 91 -3.32 9.34 13.73
N VAL A 92 -4.59 9.24 13.32
CA VAL A 92 -5.33 10.35 12.71
C VAL A 92 -5.61 11.44 13.75
N HIS A 93 -6.05 11.04 14.95
CA HIS A 93 -6.25 11.97 16.07
C HIS A 93 -4.94 12.64 16.47
N LEU A 94 -3.84 11.89 16.49
CA LEU A 94 -2.54 12.44 16.82
C LEU A 94 -2.09 13.48 15.78
N VAL A 95 -2.26 13.19 14.48
CA VAL A 95 -1.94 14.16 13.41
C VAL A 95 -2.80 15.42 13.53
N ARG A 96 -4.09 15.28 13.85
CA ARG A 96 -4.99 16.44 14.01
C ARG A 96 -4.67 17.31 15.22
N GLY A 97 -4.16 16.73 16.29
CA GLY A 97 -3.95 17.38 17.59
C GLY A 97 -2.51 17.70 17.96
N SER A 98 -1.52 17.48 17.06
CA SER A 98 -0.11 17.70 17.35
C SER A 98 0.50 18.81 16.51
N GLU A 99 1.67 19.29 16.97
CA GLU A 99 2.45 20.35 16.32
C GLU A 99 3.94 19.98 16.31
N GLY A 100 4.74 20.71 15.53
CA GLY A 100 6.19 20.59 15.46
C GLY A 100 6.66 19.16 15.11
N ALA A 101 7.73 18.71 15.74
CA ALA A 101 8.34 17.42 15.44
C ALA A 101 7.41 16.22 15.63
N LEU A 102 6.45 16.30 16.57
CA LEU A 102 5.45 15.25 16.76
C LEU A 102 4.52 15.18 15.55
N PHE A 103 3.97 16.31 15.12
CA PHE A 103 3.15 16.43 13.92
C PHE A 103 3.91 15.95 12.68
N ASP A 104 5.14 16.42 12.48
CA ASP A 104 5.93 16.06 11.30
C ASP A 104 6.09 14.54 11.17
N ASN A 105 6.45 13.87 12.25
CA ASN A 105 6.67 12.42 12.21
C ASN A 105 5.37 11.61 12.18
N ALA A 106 4.31 12.07 12.84
CA ALA A 106 3.00 11.44 12.77
C ALA A 106 2.37 11.61 11.39
N GLY A 107 2.41 12.83 10.84
CA GLY A 107 1.92 13.14 9.50
C GLY A 107 2.66 12.33 8.43
N GLN A 108 3.99 12.33 8.48
CA GLN A 108 4.78 11.54 7.53
C GLN A 108 4.47 10.04 7.64
N LEU A 109 4.39 9.47 8.85
CA LEU A 109 4.04 8.06 8.99
C LEU A 109 2.66 7.76 8.40
N MET A 110 1.66 8.59 8.69
CA MET A 110 0.29 8.42 8.19
C MET A 110 0.22 8.59 6.67
N ASN A 111 0.85 9.64 6.13
CA ASN A 111 0.84 9.92 4.69
C ASN A 111 1.48 8.76 3.90
N HIS A 112 2.60 8.21 4.39
CA HIS A 112 3.24 7.05 3.78
C HIS A 112 2.40 5.77 3.92
N TRP A 113 1.66 5.61 5.02
CA TRP A 113 0.73 4.50 5.19
C TRP A 113 -0.34 4.54 4.09
N LEU A 114 -0.97 5.71 3.91
CA LEU A 114 -1.95 5.92 2.84
C LEU A 114 -1.36 5.71 1.43
N TYR A 115 -0.12 6.16 1.21
CA TYR A 115 0.61 6.04 -0.05
C TYR A 115 0.92 4.59 -0.41
N PHE A 116 1.60 3.84 0.47
CA PHE A 116 2.03 2.48 0.13
C PHE A 116 0.87 1.49 0.05
N LEU A 117 -0.16 1.63 0.88
CA LEU A 117 -1.27 0.67 0.89
C LEU A 117 -2.28 0.86 -0.25
N GLN A 118 -2.13 1.88 -1.08
CA GLN A 118 -2.99 2.08 -2.25
C GLN A 118 -2.46 1.44 -3.54
N PHE A 119 -1.30 0.79 -3.49
CA PHE A 119 -0.71 0.18 -4.68
C PHE A 119 -0.97 -1.32 -4.74
N ARG A 120 -1.03 -1.82 -5.95
CA ARG A 120 -1.03 -3.25 -6.28
C ARG A 120 0.23 -3.59 -7.08
N PRO A 121 0.64 -4.87 -7.13
CA PRO A 121 1.68 -5.33 -8.03
C PRO A 121 1.44 -4.86 -9.47
N TYR A 122 2.51 -4.46 -10.13
CA TYR A 122 2.46 -4.10 -11.54
C TYR A 122 2.10 -5.30 -12.40
N GLU A 123 1.24 -5.09 -13.38
CA GLU A 123 0.91 -6.05 -14.43
C GLU A 123 0.95 -5.32 -15.77
N ALA A 124 1.77 -5.83 -16.71
CA ALA A 124 1.96 -5.20 -18.01
C ALA A 124 0.64 -5.02 -18.77
N GLY A 125 0.40 -3.80 -19.23
CA GLY A 125 -0.82 -3.44 -19.99
C GLY A 125 -2.09 -3.29 -19.15
N ARG A 126 -2.02 -3.46 -17.82
CA ARG A 126 -3.17 -3.28 -16.93
C ARG A 126 -3.20 -1.87 -16.35
N ILE A 127 -4.25 -1.14 -16.68
CA ILE A 127 -4.61 0.13 -16.03
C ILE A 127 -6.04 -0.04 -15.52
N ASP A 128 -6.19 -0.10 -14.20
CA ASP A 128 -7.50 -0.20 -13.58
C ASP A 128 -8.19 1.17 -13.55
N GLU A 129 -9.52 1.15 -13.45
CA GLU A 129 -10.34 2.34 -13.28
C GLU A 129 -11.26 2.19 -12.07
N PRO A 130 -11.59 3.31 -11.40
CA PRO A 130 -12.55 3.29 -10.31
C PRO A 130 -13.93 2.82 -10.80
N GLN A 131 -14.66 2.15 -9.92
CA GLN A 131 -16.01 1.65 -10.19
C GLN A 131 -17.00 2.23 -9.17
N GLY A 132 -18.28 1.90 -9.36
CA GLY A 132 -19.34 2.20 -8.39
C GLY A 132 -19.50 3.69 -8.04
N GLU A 133 -19.71 3.96 -6.76
CA GLU A 133 -19.97 5.32 -6.26
C GLU A 133 -18.80 6.27 -6.46
N LEU A 134 -17.55 5.80 -6.29
CA LEU A 134 -16.36 6.62 -6.50
C LEU A 134 -16.26 7.07 -7.97
N ARG A 135 -16.50 6.14 -8.93
CA ARG A 135 -16.54 6.52 -10.36
C ARG A 135 -17.60 7.59 -10.63
N ALA A 136 -18.81 7.39 -10.11
CA ALA A 136 -19.89 8.37 -10.27
C ALA A 136 -19.51 9.74 -9.68
N ALA A 137 -18.88 9.78 -8.51
CA ALA A 137 -18.39 11.01 -7.89
C ALA A 137 -17.30 11.70 -8.73
N LEU A 138 -16.33 10.93 -9.25
CA LEU A 138 -15.28 11.47 -10.14
C LEU A 138 -15.89 12.09 -11.41
N LEU A 139 -16.86 11.42 -12.02
CA LEU A 139 -17.53 11.97 -13.21
C LEU A 139 -18.34 13.23 -12.89
N ARG A 140 -18.99 13.31 -11.73
CA ARG A 140 -19.67 14.54 -11.29
C ARG A 140 -18.70 15.69 -11.07
N SER A 141 -17.56 15.44 -10.41
CA SER A 141 -16.63 16.50 -10.03
C SER A 141 -15.70 16.95 -11.17
N PHE A 142 -15.34 16.04 -12.10
CA PHE A 142 -14.32 16.31 -13.12
C PHE A 142 -14.80 16.11 -14.57
N GLY A 143 -16.03 15.65 -14.78
CA GLY A 143 -16.60 15.38 -16.09
C GLY A 143 -16.20 14.02 -16.67
N THR A 144 -14.89 13.79 -16.86
CA THR A 144 -14.36 12.49 -17.33
C THR A 144 -13.19 12.02 -16.45
N LEU A 145 -12.83 10.73 -16.55
CA LEU A 145 -11.65 10.21 -15.85
C LEU A 145 -10.35 10.77 -16.41
N GLU A 146 -10.30 11.06 -17.71
CA GLU A 146 -9.18 11.72 -18.38
C GLU A 146 -8.99 13.14 -17.85
N SER A 147 -10.07 13.91 -17.72
CA SER A 147 -10.04 15.26 -17.15
C SER A 147 -9.58 15.25 -15.70
N PHE A 148 -10.04 14.26 -14.92
CA PHE A 148 -9.56 14.05 -13.54
C PHE A 148 -8.06 13.77 -13.52
N ARG A 149 -7.57 12.79 -14.31
CA ARG A 149 -6.14 12.44 -14.36
C ARG A 149 -5.29 13.65 -14.77
N ALA A 150 -5.69 14.37 -15.80
CA ALA A 150 -4.98 15.57 -16.26
C ALA A 150 -4.92 16.65 -15.17
N ALA A 151 -6.03 16.92 -14.48
CA ALA A 151 -6.08 17.89 -13.38
C ALA A 151 -5.20 17.44 -12.20
N PHE A 152 -5.19 16.16 -11.87
CA PHE A 152 -4.41 15.58 -10.80
C PHE A 152 -2.91 15.65 -11.11
N GLU A 153 -2.47 15.19 -12.28
CA GLU A 153 -1.06 15.26 -12.71
C GLU A 153 -0.57 16.71 -12.77
N LYS A 154 -1.38 17.61 -13.31
CA LYS A 154 -1.05 19.06 -13.35
C LYS A 154 -0.83 19.59 -11.93
N ALA A 155 -1.75 19.32 -11.02
CA ALA A 155 -1.64 19.78 -9.63
C ALA A 155 -0.37 19.23 -8.94
N GLY A 156 0.00 17.97 -9.18
CA GLY A 156 1.24 17.38 -8.66
C GLY A 156 2.49 18.03 -9.24
N GLY A 157 2.48 18.38 -10.52
CA GLY A 157 3.58 19.09 -11.17
C GLY A 157 3.80 20.51 -10.62
N GLU A 158 2.74 21.14 -10.14
CA GLU A 158 2.77 22.51 -9.58
C GLU A 158 3.21 22.61 -8.12
N ILE A 159 3.39 21.47 -7.41
CA ILE A 159 3.89 21.49 -6.03
C ILE A 159 5.33 21.99 -6.03
N PHE A 160 5.55 23.14 -5.40
CA PHE A 160 6.89 23.67 -5.21
C PHE A 160 7.55 23.02 -3.98
N GLY A 161 8.72 22.41 -4.19
CA GLY A 161 9.45 21.69 -3.14
C GLY A 161 8.83 20.34 -2.79
N SER A 162 8.95 19.97 -1.51
CA SER A 162 8.47 18.71 -0.97
C SER A 162 7.03 18.80 -0.47
N GLY A 163 6.25 17.78 -0.73
CA GLY A 163 4.85 17.76 -0.31
C GLY A 163 4.10 16.53 -0.81
N TRP A 164 2.79 16.62 -0.79
CA TRP A 164 1.87 15.55 -1.13
C TRP A 164 0.75 16.04 -2.02
N LEU A 165 0.36 15.20 -2.97
CA LEU A 165 -0.80 15.39 -3.82
C LEU A 165 -1.90 14.42 -3.38
N TRP A 166 -3.13 14.91 -3.29
CA TRP A 166 -4.25 14.14 -2.76
C TRP A 166 -5.48 14.21 -3.65
N LEU A 167 -6.14 13.07 -3.81
CA LEU A 167 -7.58 13.04 -4.06
C LEU A 167 -8.25 12.88 -2.71
N VAL A 168 -9.17 13.78 -2.39
CA VAL A 168 -9.89 13.78 -1.11
C VAL A 168 -11.39 13.84 -1.33
N THR A 169 -12.13 13.45 -0.29
CA THR A 169 -13.58 13.69 -0.19
C THR A 169 -13.92 14.36 1.13
N ASP A 170 -15.01 15.08 1.16
CA ASP A 170 -15.69 15.44 2.41
C ASP A 170 -16.71 14.38 2.82
N GLU A 171 -17.43 14.60 3.94
CA GLU A 171 -18.48 13.70 4.41
C GLU A 171 -19.69 13.63 3.47
N ALA A 172 -19.95 14.70 2.70
CA ALA A 172 -21.03 14.74 1.70
C ALA A 172 -20.68 13.92 0.44
N GLY A 173 -19.40 13.54 0.25
CA GLY A 173 -18.93 12.78 -0.90
C GLY A 173 -18.47 13.63 -2.07
N GLU A 174 -18.26 14.94 -1.84
CA GLU A 174 -17.71 15.83 -2.85
C GLU A 174 -16.19 15.64 -2.95
N LEU A 175 -15.71 15.53 -4.18
CA LEU A 175 -14.29 15.25 -4.45
C LEU A 175 -13.51 16.51 -4.78
N SER A 176 -12.29 16.59 -4.29
CA SER A 176 -11.34 17.63 -4.66
C SER A 176 -9.91 17.13 -4.75
N VAL A 177 -9.08 17.84 -5.52
CA VAL A 177 -7.63 17.65 -5.58
C VAL A 177 -6.97 18.67 -4.67
N VAL A 178 -6.19 18.20 -3.70
CA VAL A 178 -5.53 19.03 -2.68
C VAL A 178 -4.02 18.85 -2.75
N LYS A 179 -3.29 19.92 -2.52
CA LYS A 179 -1.83 19.96 -2.38
C LYS A 179 -1.48 20.32 -0.95
N THR A 180 -0.53 19.63 -0.36
CA THR A 180 0.02 19.97 0.96
C THR A 180 1.54 20.01 0.93
N SER A 181 2.15 20.78 1.82
CA SER A 181 3.61 20.92 1.92
C SER A 181 4.16 20.06 3.05
N ASN A 182 5.36 19.54 2.88
CA ASN A 182 6.10 18.78 3.91
C ASN A 182 5.29 17.60 4.47
N ALA A 183 4.98 17.60 5.76
CA ALA A 183 4.25 16.55 6.47
C ALA A 183 2.74 16.80 6.55
N ASP A 184 2.27 17.97 6.07
CA ASP A 184 0.84 18.35 6.16
C ASP A 184 -0.06 17.34 5.43
N SER A 185 -1.26 17.19 5.96
CA SER A 185 -2.24 16.20 5.50
C SER A 185 -3.66 16.79 5.49
N PRO A 186 -4.49 16.40 4.52
CA PRO A 186 -5.89 16.86 4.44
C PRO A 186 -6.73 16.56 5.69
N VAL A 187 -6.33 15.55 6.48
CA VAL A 187 -7.08 15.17 7.69
C VAL A 187 -7.12 16.28 8.74
N THR A 188 -6.14 17.21 8.74
CA THR A 188 -6.12 18.40 9.61
C THR A 188 -7.24 19.38 9.31
N ARG A 189 -7.83 19.29 8.11
CA ARG A 189 -8.94 20.11 7.62
C ARG A 189 -10.26 19.34 7.57
N GLY A 190 -10.33 18.16 8.18
CA GLY A 190 -11.53 17.32 8.18
C GLY A 190 -11.79 16.58 6.86
N LEU A 191 -10.87 16.67 5.88
CA LEU A 191 -11.00 15.95 4.62
C LEU A 191 -10.50 14.52 4.73
N ILE A 192 -11.05 13.65 3.91
CA ILE A 192 -10.77 12.20 3.93
C ILE A 192 -9.93 11.85 2.69
N PRO A 193 -8.67 11.42 2.86
CA PRO A 193 -7.81 11.02 1.77
C PRO A 193 -8.30 9.74 1.09
N LEU A 194 -8.42 9.79 -0.24
CA LEU A 194 -8.72 8.64 -1.09
C LEU A 194 -7.47 8.13 -1.79
N LEU A 195 -6.69 9.06 -2.38
CA LEU A 195 -5.36 8.81 -2.92
C LEU A 195 -4.36 9.76 -2.27
N ALA A 196 -3.16 9.25 -2.01
CA ALA A 196 -2.02 9.98 -1.48
C ALA A 196 -0.83 9.78 -2.41
N ILE A 197 -0.29 10.82 -3.02
CA ILE A 197 0.91 10.72 -3.85
C ILE A 197 2.03 11.54 -3.22
N ASP A 198 3.13 10.88 -2.97
CA ASP A 198 4.33 11.50 -2.43
C ASP A 198 5.07 12.27 -3.54
N ILE A 199 5.27 13.57 -3.33
CA ILE A 199 5.99 14.48 -4.22
C ILE A 199 7.38 14.84 -3.67
N TRP A 200 7.77 14.29 -2.54
CA TRP A 200 9.15 14.35 -2.07
C TRP A 200 10.07 13.64 -3.07
N GLU A 201 11.23 14.20 -3.35
CA GLU A 201 12.16 13.65 -4.35
C GLU A 201 12.61 12.22 -4.02
N HIS A 202 12.68 11.85 -2.74
CA HIS A 202 13.02 10.48 -2.34
C HIS A 202 12.04 9.41 -2.86
N ALA A 203 10.82 9.80 -3.22
CA ALA A 203 9.80 8.88 -3.73
C ALA A 203 10.04 8.49 -5.20
N TYR A 204 10.76 9.31 -5.99
CA TYR A 204 10.85 9.11 -7.43
C TYR A 204 12.20 9.43 -8.07
N TYR A 205 13.13 10.11 -7.38
CA TYR A 205 14.32 10.66 -8.03
C TYR A 205 15.26 9.59 -8.56
N LEU A 206 15.36 8.43 -7.92
CA LEU A 206 16.18 7.31 -8.40
C LEU A 206 15.68 6.73 -9.73
N ASP A 207 14.38 6.76 -9.97
CA ASP A 207 13.76 6.14 -11.15
C ASP A 207 13.54 7.17 -12.27
N TYR A 208 13.20 8.39 -11.90
CA TYR A 208 12.75 9.43 -12.84
C TYR A 208 13.63 10.69 -12.84
N ALA A 209 14.57 10.83 -11.91
CA ALA A 209 15.32 12.06 -11.71
C ALA A 209 14.36 13.27 -11.61
N ASN A 210 14.59 14.32 -12.40
CA ASN A 210 13.74 15.52 -12.42
C ASN A 210 12.42 15.38 -13.22
N ARG A 211 12.15 14.19 -13.79
CA ARG A 211 10.97 13.95 -14.64
C ARG A 211 9.73 13.61 -13.79
N ARG A 212 9.35 14.51 -12.87
CA ARG A 212 8.19 14.33 -11.97
C ARG A 212 6.90 14.02 -12.73
N ALA A 213 6.67 14.65 -13.88
CA ALA A 213 5.48 14.39 -14.68
C ALA A 213 5.39 12.95 -15.17
N GLU A 214 6.52 12.34 -15.58
CA GLU A 214 6.55 10.93 -15.99
C GLU A 214 6.27 10.00 -14.81
N HIS A 215 6.81 10.31 -13.62
CA HIS A 215 6.49 9.56 -12.40
C HIS A 215 5.00 9.59 -12.10
N LEU A 216 4.39 10.79 -12.06
CA LEU A 216 2.96 10.95 -11.80
C LEU A 216 2.11 10.16 -12.79
N HIS A 217 2.45 10.22 -14.08
CA HIS A 217 1.75 9.48 -15.13
C HIS A 217 1.90 7.96 -14.96
N ALA A 218 3.10 7.48 -14.62
CA ALA A 218 3.36 6.06 -14.46
C ALA A 218 2.59 5.42 -13.29
N LEU A 219 2.31 6.17 -12.23
CA LEU A 219 1.61 5.66 -11.04
C LEU A 219 0.22 5.09 -11.33
N TRP A 220 -0.48 5.56 -12.37
CA TRP A 220 -1.80 5.01 -12.73
C TRP A 220 -1.77 3.51 -13.04
N GLN A 221 -0.63 2.96 -13.39
CA GLN A 221 -0.46 1.54 -13.70
C GLN A 221 -0.47 0.65 -12.45
N ILE A 222 -0.26 1.21 -11.26
CA ILE A 222 -0.16 0.45 -10.01
C ILE A 222 -1.18 0.85 -8.93
N ILE A 223 -2.00 1.87 -9.17
CA ILE A 223 -3.07 2.23 -8.23
C ILE A 223 -4.10 1.10 -8.14
N ASP A 224 -4.36 0.63 -6.91
CA ASP A 224 -5.50 -0.25 -6.60
C ASP A 224 -6.72 0.62 -6.27
N TRP A 225 -7.56 0.84 -7.27
CA TRP A 225 -8.78 1.63 -7.10
C TRP A 225 -9.73 1.07 -6.05
N LYS A 226 -9.68 -0.24 -5.76
CA LYS A 226 -10.48 -0.84 -4.69
C LYS A 226 -10.15 -0.26 -3.32
N VAL A 227 -8.90 0.18 -3.11
CA VAL A 227 -8.52 0.86 -1.88
C VAL A 227 -9.20 2.23 -1.80
N ALA A 228 -9.13 3.03 -2.87
CA ALA A 228 -9.79 4.33 -2.92
C ALA A 228 -11.33 4.21 -2.80
N GLU A 229 -11.93 3.19 -3.41
CA GLU A 229 -13.36 2.88 -3.29
C GLU A 229 -13.75 2.56 -1.84
N ARG A 230 -12.98 1.74 -1.13
CA ARG A 230 -13.21 1.46 0.29
C ARG A 230 -13.08 2.71 1.16
N ARG A 231 -12.07 3.55 0.91
CA ARG A 231 -11.90 4.83 1.61
C ARG A 231 -13.08 5.76 1.35
N TYR A 232 -13.55 5.84 0.12
CA TYR A 232 -14.73 6.63 -0.23
C TYR A 232 -16.00 6.12 0.44
N ALA A 233 -16.22 4.81 0.47
CA ALA A 233 -17.36 4.21 1.17
C ALA A 233 -17.34 4.45 2.69
N ALA A 234 -16.14 4.50 3.28
CA ALA A 234 -15.95 4.74 4.71
C ALA A 234 -15.96 6.23 5.11
N ARG A 235 -16.17 7.17 4.18
CA ARG A 235 -16.02 8.62 4.42
C ARG A 235 -16.81 9.17 5.62
N THR A 236 -17.95 8.61 5.90
CA THR A 236 -18.78 9.02 7.05
C THR A 236 -18.36 8.38 8.39
N THR A 237 -17.46 7.41 8.36
CA THR A 237 -16.93 6.71 9.56
C THR A 237 -15.52 7.14 9.92
N GLY A 238 -14.85 7.90 9.06
CA GLY A 238 -13.51 8.44 9.26
C GLY A 238 -12.50 7.98 8.24
N VAL A 239 -11.22 8.27 8.53
CA VAL A 239 -10.10 7.91 7.66
C VAL A 239 -9.76 6.43 7.80
N LEU A 240 -9.78 5.70 6.69
CA LEU A 240 -9.36 4.31 6.62
C LEU A 240 -7.87 4.24 6.22
N LEU A 241 -7.03 3.82 7.17
CA LEU A 241 -5.60 3.56 6.94
C LEU A 241 -5.35 2.16 6.41
#